data_9e8cb89c55a46ede639613032310edf8
#
_entry.id   9e8cb89c55a46ede639613032310edf8
#
_cell.length_a   1.000
_cell.length_b   1.000
_cell.length_c   1.000
_cell.angle_alpha   90.00
_cell.angle_beta   90.00
_cell.angle_gamma   90.00
#
_symmetry.space_group_name_H-M   'P 1'
#
loop_
_entity.id
_entity.type
_entity.pdbx_description
1 polymer ?
#
loop_
_entity_poly.entity_id
_entity_poly.type
_entity_poly.pdbx_seq_one_letter_code
_entity_poly.pdbx_strand_id
1 'polypeptide(L)'
;DDSTPAADGLLYLYGNWTNNMGNVAFEEGNGTVYFTGTSPQIINNVTPEGTEIFHNVVLNNDFTTSVSNDIIATGNLTVNPTKTLVVSSNDYVQVTNNITNNGTLNVLNNGSLVQVNDLGVNTGNISYQRIASVKLQDYVYWSSPVSGFDVNSISPATPAYYHWEWNPTIVNPNGGEGNWVNASTTMLGGKGYIVRAPNGFSNSANQNWTATFNNGVPNNGVYTPTIERGTNLNAGTAGPNGVMRLATDDNWNLLGNPYPSSISINSFLASNPQLDGFIRLWTHGTLPSTAILDPFYDNFVSNYTAGDYIALNGSGATSGPGAPGV
;
A
#
# COMPACT_ATOMS: atom_id res chain seq x y z
N ASP A 1 9.88 -20.33 -33.30
CA ASP A 1 10.68 -19.24 -33.91
C ASP A 1 9.75 -18.42 -34.80
N ASP A 2 9.12 -17.40 -34.20
CA ASP A 2 8.35 -16.42 -34.97
C ASP A 2 9.19 -15.16 -35.15
N SER A 3 10.15 -15.23 -36.05
CA SER A 3 10.95 -14.07 -36.48
C SER A 3 10.18 -13.08 -37.37
N THR A 4 8.90 -13.32 -37.62
CA THR A 4 7.99 -12.36 -38.24
C THR A 4 6.98 -11.85 -37.22
N PRO A 5 6.64 -10.56 -37.17
CA PRO A 5 5.51 -10.09 -36.40
C PRO A 5 4.23 -10.62 -37.05
N ALA A 6 3.96 -11.90 -36.86
CA ALA A 6 2.74 -12.53 -37.30
C ALA A 6 1.59 -12.15 -36.40
N ALA A 7 0.39 -12.23 -36.95
CA ALA A 7 -0.86 -11.95 -36.29
C ALA A 7 -0.87 -12.51 -34.85
N ASP A 8 -1.17 -11.64 -33.87
CA ASP A 8 -1.28 -11.97 -32.47
C ASP A 8 -2.07 -13.27 -32.28
N GLY A 9 -1.42 -14.32 -31.76
CA GLY A 9 -2.06 -15.61 -31.50
C GLY A 9 -3.18 -15.46 -30.47
N LEU A 10 -4.29 -16.15 -30.66
CA LEU A 10 -5.39 -16.21 -29.69
C LEU A 10 -5.47 -17.63 -29.11
N LEU A 11 -5.32 -17.75 -27.79
CA LEU A 11 -5.43 -19.00 -27.08
C LEU A 11 -6.66 -18.98 -26.16
N TYR A 12 -7.59 -19.90 -26.37
CA TYR A 12 -8.78 -20.05 -25.55
C TYR A 12 -8.65 -21.25 -24.62
N LEU A 13 -8.61 -21.00 -23.32
CA LEU A 13 -8.47 -22.01 -22.29
C LEU A 13 -9.83 -22.27 -21.62
N TYR A 14 -10.28 -23.54 -21.68
CA TYR A 14 -11.51 -24.00 -21.05
C TYR A 14 -11.27 -24.74 -19.73
N GLY A 15 -10.03 -25.11 -19.42
CA GLY A 15 -9.58 -25.73 -18.19
C GLY A 15 -8.52 -24.88 -17.49
N ASN A 16 -7.91 -25.47 -16.48
CA ASN A 16 -6.77 -24.86 -15.79
C ASN A 16 -5.54 -24.78 -16.71
N TRP A 17 -4.70 -23.80 -16.46
CA TRP A 17 -3.36 -23.77 -17.02
C TRP A 17 -2.41 -24.58 -16.14
N THR A 18 -1.61 -25.45 -16.73
CA THR A 18 -0.57 -26.19 -15.99
C THR A 18 0.74 -26.11 -16.75
N ASN A 19 1.75 -25.53 -16.13
CA ASN A 19 3.10 -25.46 -16.65
C ASN A 19 4.06 -26.13 -15.66
N ASN A 20 4.64 -27.27 -16.07
CA ASN A 20 5.57 -28.05 -15.26
C ASN A 20 7.03 -27.86 -15.69
N MET A 21 7.30 -26.99 -16.66
CA MET A 21 8.61 -26.83 -17.28
C MET A 21 9.20 -25.42 -17.10
N GLY A 22 8.48 -24.51 -16.47
CA GLY A 22 8.92 -23.12 -16.26
C GLY A 22 8.66 -22.19 -17.45
N ASN A 23 9.11 -20.95 -17.31
CA ASN A 23 8.81 -19.86 -18.24
C ASN A 23 9.31 -20.09 -19.68
N VAL A 24 10.24 -21.02 -19.88
CA VAL A 24 10.78 -21.36 -21.22
C VAL A 24 9.88 -22.30 -22.02
N ALA A 25 8.82 -22.85 -21.43
CA ALA A 25 7.95 -23.82 -22.07
C ALA A 25 6.79 -23.19 -22.84
N PHE A 26 6.47 -21.96 -22.55
CA PHE A 26 5.46 -21.17 -23.24
C PHE A 26 6.06 -19.85 -23.66
N GLU A 27 6.10 -19.59 -24.96
CA GLU A 27 6.53 -18.31 -25.53
C GLU A 27 5.28 -17.50 -25.86
N GLU A 28 5.01 -16.47 -25.04
CA GLU A 28 3.77 -15.69 -25.10
C GLU A 28 3.65 -14.82 -26.37
N GLY A 29 4.80 -14.49 -27.03
CA GLY A 29 4.83 -13.57 -28.16
C GLY A 29 4.09 -12.25 -27.88
N ASN A 30 3.22 -11.82 -28.80
CA ASN A 30 2.28 -10.72 -28.58
C ASN A 30 0.81 -11.20 -28.49
N GLY A 31 0.63 -12.49 -28.20
CA GLY A 31 -0.69 -13.13 -28.22
C GLY A 31 -1.62 -12.75 -27.07
N THR A 32 -2.84 -13.24 -27.14
CA THR A 32 -3.83 -13.06 -26.07
C THR A 32 -4.31 -14.42 -25.57
N VAL A 33 -4.26 -14.62 -24.26
CA VAL A 33 -4.78 -15.79 -23.59
C VAL A 33 -6.14 -15.44 -22.97
N TYR A 34 -7.17 -16.19 -23.35
CA TYR A 34 -8.53 -16.09 -22.84
C TYR A 34 -8.81 -17.24 -21.87
N PHE A 35 -9.01 -16.95 -20.61
CA PHE A 35 -9.55 -17.91 -19.64
C PHE A 35 -11.08 -17.90 -19.76
N THR A 36 -11.65 -18.97 -20.33
CA THR A 36 -13.06 -18.98 -20.76
C THR A 36 -13.83 -20.26 -20.37
N GLY A 37 -13.37 -20.94 -19.32
CA GLY A 37 -14.04 -22.12 -18.78
C GLY A 37 -15.42 -21.83 -18.21
N THR A 38 -16.14 -22.90 -17.84
CA THR A 38 -17.47 -22.84 -17.19
C THR A 38 -17.40 -23.00 -15.68
N SER A 39 -16.22 -23.29 -15.14
CA SER A 39 -15.92 -23.36 -13.69
C SER A 39 -14.71 -22.49 -13.41
N PRO A 40 -14.52 -22.00 -12.18
CA PRO A 40 -13.37 -21.17 -11.82
C PRO A 40 -12.06 -21.83 -12.27
N GLN A 41 -11.19 -21.06 -12.89
CA GLN A 41 -9.92 -21.54 -13.43
C GLN A 41 -8.77 -21.04 -12.55
N ILE A 42 -7.70 -21.82 -12.55
CA ILE A 42 -6.45 -21.49 -11.86
C ILE A 42 -5.25 -21.73 -12.77
N ILE A 43 -4.14 -21.10 -12.45
CA ILE A 43 -2.84 -21.46 -12.97
C ILE A 43 -2.17 -22.41 -11.97
N ASN A 44 -1.75 -23.57 -12.44
CA ASN A 44 -0.93 -24.53 -11.70
C ASN A 44 0.49 -24.45 -12.25
N ASN A 45 1.38 -23.81 -11.55
CA ASN A 45 2.79 -23.78 -11.88
C ASN A 45 3.56 -24.52 -10.79
N VAL A 46 4.13 -25.66 -11.13
CA VAL A 46 4.89 -26.52 -10.19
C VAL A 46 6.40 -26.35 -10.31
N THR A 47 6.84 -25.31 -11.02
CA THR A 47 8.27 -24.99 -11.11
C THR A 47 8.72 -24.10 -9.95
N PRO A 48 10.04 -24.07 -9.64
CA PRO A 48 10.55 -23.22 -8.57
C PRO A 48 10.29 -21.71 -8.76
N GLU A 49 10.12 -21.27 -10.00
CA GLU A 49 9.85 -19.87 -10.34
C GLU A 49 8.47 -19.40 -9.90
N GLY A 50 7.49 -20.31 -9.86
CA GLY A 50 6.12 -19.99 -9.39
C GLY A 50 5.38 -18.91 -10.17
N THR A 51 5.91 -18.47 -11.33
CA THR A 51 5.38 -17.34 -12.11
C THR A 51 5.07 -17.80 -13.53
N GLU A 52 3.93 -17.37 -14.07
CA GLU A 52 3.57 -17.58 -15.46
C GLU A 52 3.53 -16.26 -16.21
N ILE A 53 4.08 -16.25 -17.42
CA ILE A 53 4.17 -15.05 -18.26
C ILE A 53 3.25 -15.20 -19.46
N PHE A 54 2.39 -14.20 -19.65
CA PHE A 54 1.51 -14.03 -20.81
C PHE A 54 1.72 -12.63 -21.40
N HIS A 55 1.37 -12.44 -22.68
CA HIS A 55 1.36 -11.07 -23.20
C HIS A 55 0.05 -10.37 -22.81
N ASN A 56 -1.09 -10.69 -23.42
CA ASN A 56 -2.37 -10.17 -22.96
C ASN A 56 -3.17 -11.27 -22.27
N VAL A 57 -3.85 -10.89 -21.19
CA VAL A 57 -4.72 -11.78 -20.41
C VAL A 57 -6.14 -11.25 -20.42
N VAL A 58 -7.09 -12.09 -20.81
CA VAL A 58 -8.53 -11.78 -20.77
C VAL A 58 -9.24 -12.83 -19.94
N LEU A 59 -9.87 -12.39 -18.85
CA LEU A 59 -10.63 -13.25 -17.97
C LEU A 59 -12.12 -13.20 -18.35
N ASN A 60 -12.57 -14.24 -19.05
CA ASN A 60 -13.97 -14.56 -19.34
C ASN A 60 -14.56 -15.53 -18.32
N ASN A 61 -13.85 -15.82 -17.24
CA ASN A 61 -14.24 -16.73 -16.17
C ASN A 61 -13.73 -16.17 -14.83
N ASP A 62 -14.23 -16.73 -13.72
CA ASP A 62 -13.72 -16.43 -12.40
C ASP A 62 -12.33 -17.04 -12.23
N PHE A 63 -11.41 -16.26 -11.68
CA PHE A 63 -10.02 -16.62 -11.53
C PHE A 63 -9.50 -16.23 -10.16
N THR A 64 -8.77 -17.13 -9.52
CA THR A 64 -8.11 -16.87 -8.24
C THR A 64 -6.65 -17.27 -8.35
N THR A 65 -5.73 -16.36 -8.03
CA THR A 65 -4.33 -16.73 -7.88
C THR A 65 -4.20 -17.66 -6.67
N SER A 66 -3.29 -18.60 -6.73
CA SER A 66 -2.97 -19.49 -5.62
C SER A 66 -1.50 -19.34 -5.23
N VAL A 67 -1.18 -19.73 -4.01
CA VAL A 67 0.18 -19.66 -3.48
C VAL A 67 1.19 -20.24 -4.47
N SER A 68 2.18 -19.44 -4.84
CA SER A 68 3.22 -19.76 -5.82
C SER A 68 2.78 -19.72 -7.31
N ASN A 69 1.70 -19.01 -7.63
CA ASN A 69 1.21 -18.90 -9.02
C ASN A 69 0.99 -17.44 -9.41
N ASP A 70 2.07 -16.68 -9.39
CA ASP A 70 2.07 -15.28 -9.83
C ASP A 70 1.85 -15.18 -11.35
N ILE A 71 1.23 -14.10 -11.78
CA ILE A 71 0.93 -13.83 -13.19
C ILE A 71 1.65 -12.57 -13.62
N ILE A 72 2.36 -12.65 -14.73
CA ILE A 72 2.89 -11.49 -15.43
C ILE A 72 2.17 -11.35 -16.78
N ALA A 73 1.47 -10.23 -16.98
CA ALA A 73 0.97 -9.81 -18.28
C ALA A 73 1.94 -8.75 -18.85
N THR A 74 2.75 -9.09 -19.83
CA THR A 74 3.69 -8.17 -20.48
C THR A 74 2.97 -7.13 -21.37
N GLY A 75 1.68 -7.34 -21.65
CA GLY A 75 0.75 -6.44 -22.32
C GLY A 75 -0.33 -5.92 -21.36
N ASN A 76 -1.57 -6.30 -21.61
CA ASN A 76 -2.76 -5.81 -20.93
C ASN A 76 -3.48 -6.91 -20.12
N LEU A 77 -4.20 -6.51 -19.09
CA LEU A 77 -5.12 -7.36 -18.35
C LEU A 77 -6.56 -6.84 -18.51
N THR A 78 -7.48 -7.74 -18.87
CA THR A 78 -8.91 -7.45 -18.92
C THR A 78 -9.70 -8.44 -18.06
N VAL A 79 -10.51 -7.93 -17.14
CA VAL A 79 -11.51 -8.71 -16.40
C VAL A 79 -12.87 -8.36 -16.99
N ASN A 80 -13.55 -9.33 -17.58
CA ASN A 80 -14.81 -9.11 -18.27
C ASN A 80 -16.00 -8.95 -17.31
N PRO A 81 -17.13 -8.38 -17.76
CA PRO A 81 -18.32 -8.20 -16.92
C PRO A 81 -18.74 -9.50 -16.25
N THR A 82 -19.19 -9.40 -15.00
CA THR A 82 -19.64 -10.53 -14.15
C THR A 82 -18.54 -11.53 -13.75
N LYS A 83 -17.29 -11.31 -14.16
CA LYS A 83 -16.16 -12.16 -13.79
C LYS A 83 -15.37 -11.58 -12.64
N THR A 84 -14.69 -12.46 -11.92
CA THR A 84 -13.93 -12.11 -10.71
C THR A 84 -12.48 -12.53 -10.86
N LEU A 85 -11.56 -11.60 -10.63
CA LEU A 85 -10.16 -11.87 -10.36
C LEU A 85 -9.90 -11.67 -8.87
N VAL A 86 -9.36 -12.69 -8.20
CA VAL A 86 -8.86 -12.58 -6.82
C VAL A 86 -7.35 -12.76 -6.83
N VAL A 87 -6.63 -11.74 -6.37
CA VAL A 87 -5.19 -11.85 -6.06
C VAL A 87 -5.08 -12.23 -4.60
N SER A 88 -4.64 -13.44 -4.34
CA SER A 88 -4.59 -14.01 -2.99
C SER A 88 -3.47 -13.43 -2.15
N SER A 89 -3.45 -13.77 -0.87
CA SER A 89 -2.41 -13.35 0.07
C SER A 89 -1.05 -13.93 -0.34
N ASN A 90 -0.04 -13.08 -0.39
CA ASN A 90 1.35 -13.36 -0.78
C ASN A 90 1.54 -13.68 -2.28
N ASP A 91 0.50 -13.51 -3.09
CA ASP A 91 0.60 -13.61 -4.55
C ASP A 91 0.64 -12.20 -5.18
N TYR A 92 1.05 -12.13 -6.44
CA TYR A 92 0.94 -10.90 -7.21
C TYR A 92 0.43 -11.14 -8.64
N VAL A 93 -0.13 -10.08 -9.18
CA VAL A 93 -0.38 -9.94 -10.62
C VAL A 93 0.37 -8.71 -11.09
N GLN A 94 1.28 -8.90 -12.04
CA GLN A 94 2.00 -7.80 -12.68
C GLN A 94 1.44 -7.56 -14.07
N VAL A 95 1.17 -6.30 -14.41
CA VAL A 95 0.69 -5.88 -15.73
C VAL A 95 1.60 -4.79 -16.26
N THR A 96 2.14 -4.97 -17.46
CA THR A 96 3.01 -3.93 -18.00
C THR A 96 2.21 -2.71 -18.43
N ASN A 97 1.12 -2.86 -19.18
CA ASN A 97 0.41 -1.73 -19.74
C ASN A 97 -0.92 -1.43 -19.01
N ASN A 98 -2.07 -1.71 -19.64
CA ASN A 98 -3.37 -1.25 -19.16
C ASN A 98 -4.10 -2.34 -18.36
N ILE A 99 -4.87 -1.91 -17.37
CA ILE A 99 -5.81 -2.76 -16.64
C ILE A 99 -7.23 -2.29 -16.96
N THR A 100 -8.03 -3.18 -17.54
CA THR A 100 -9.45 -2.95 -17.82
C THR A 100 -10.29 -3.86 -16.96
N ASN A 101 -10.85 -3.34 -15.87
CA ASN A 101 -11.73 -4.10 -15.00
C ASN A 101 -13.19 -3.73 -15.24
N ASN A 102 -13.89 -4.58 -15.99
CA ASN A 102 -15.35 -4.47 -16.20
C ASN A 102 -16.13 -5.40 -15.25
N GLY A 103 -15.42 -6.24 -14.49
CA GLY A 103 -15.96 -7.19 -13.53
C GLY A 103 -15.62 -6.82 -12.09
N THR A 104 -15.07 -7.78 -11.35
CA THR A 104 -14.60 -7.63 -9.98
C THR A 104 -13.11 -7.98 -9.89
N LEU A 105 -12.29 -7.09 -9.34
CA LEU A 105 -10.89 -7.33 -9.07
C LEU A 105 -10.63 -7.08 -7.58
N ASN A 106 -10.30 -8.16 -6.86
CA ASN A 106 -10.03 -8.14 -5.43
C ASN A 106 -8.57 -8.47 -5.17
N VAL A 107 -7.86 -7.59 -4.47
CA VAL A 107 -6.51 -7.84 -3.97
C VAL A 107 -6.60 -8.02 -2.46
N LEU A 108 -6.35 -9.23 -1.98
CA LEU A 108 -6.45 -9.58 -0.58
C LEU A 108 -5.26 -9.05 0.22
N ASN A 109 -5.35 -9.15 1.55
CA ASN A 109 -4.25 -8.75 2.43
C ASN A 109 -2.95 -9.44 2.02
N ASN A 110 -1.85 -8.69 1.93
CA ASN A 110 -0.54 -9.10 1.41
C ASN A 110 -0.49 -9.50 -0.08
N GLY A 111 -1.60 -9.48 -0.81
CA GLY A 111 -1.58 -9.57 -2.27
C GLY A 111 -1.09 -8.26 -2.90
N SER A 112 -0.64 -8.31 -4.15
CA SER A 112 -0.12 -7.14 -4.88
C SER A 112 -0.63 -7.11 -6.32
N LEU A 113 -1.07 -5.93 -6.75
CA LEU A 113 -1.32 -5.62 -8.16
C LEU A 113 -0.28 -4.61 -8.60
N VAL A 114 0.68 -5.07 -9.40
CA VAL A 114 1.83 -4.28 -9.85
C VAL A 114 1.60 -3.80 -11.27
N GLN A 115 1.81 -2.52 -11.54
CA GLN A 115 1.81 -1.99 -12.90
C GLN A 115 3.15 -1.37 -13.22
N VAL A 116 3.68 -1.64 -14.42
CA VAL A 116 5.07 -1.31 -14.81
C VAL A 116 5.14 -0.02 -15.61
N ASN A 117 4.23 0.16 -16.58
CA ASN A 117 4.21 1.33 -17.44
C ASN A 117 3.50 2.49 -16.75
N ASP A 118 4.23 3.53 -16.38
CA ASP A 118 3.69 4.73 -15.73
C ASP A 118 2.59 5.43 -16.57
N LEU A 119 2.59 5.22 -17.88
CA LEU A 119 1.59 5.78 -18.81
C LEU A 119 0.40 4.83 -19.05
N GLY A 120 0.43 3.64 -18.46
CA GLY A 120 -0.67 2.68 -18.56
C GLY A 120 -1.97 3.25 -17.98
N VAL A 121 -3.06 3.08 -18.72
CA VAL A 121 -4.39 3.60 -18.35
C VAL A 121 -5.21 2.51 -17.70
N ASN A 122 -5.74 2.80 -16.52
CA ASN A 122 -6.62 1.88 -15.79
C ASN A 122 -8.07 2.30 -15.89
N THR A 123 -8.96 1.32 -16.01
CA THR A 123 -10.42 1.52 -15.97
C THR A 123 -11.08 0.50 -15.06
N GLY A 124 -12.18 0.92 -14.42
CA GLY A 124 -12.92 0.10 -13.47
C GLY A 124 -12.31 0.11 -12.06
N ASN A 125 -13.17 -0.11 -11.09
CA ASN A 125 -12.81 -0.07 -9.67
C ASN A 125 -12.22 -1.39 -9.22
N ILE A 126 -11.33 -1.34 -8.23
CA ILE A 126 -10.83 -2.54 -7.54
C ILE A 126 -11.24 -2.53 -6.07
N SER A 127 -11.04 -3.66 -5.40
CA SER A 127 -11.07 -3.77 -3.95
C SER A 127 -9.70 -4.24 -3.46
N TYR A 128 -9.08 -3.44 -2.62
CA TYR A 128 -7.75 -3.71 -2.06
C TYR A 128 -7.84 -3.78 -0.55
N GLN A 129 -7.36 -4.88 0.04
CA GLN A 129 -7.47 -5.12 1.47
C GLN A 129 -6.12 -5.07 2.17
N ARG A 130 -6.13 -4.51 3.38
CA ARG A 130 -5.01 -4.59 4.32
C ARG A 130 -5.54 -4.82 5.73
N ILE A 131 -4.83 -5.64 6.49
CA ILE A 131 -5.19 -5.98 7.86
C ILE A 131 -4.14 -5.41 8.82
N ALA A 132 -4.61 -4.70 9.83
CA ALA A 132 -3.82 -4.27 10.97
C ALA A 132 -4.31 -4.96 12.24
N SER A 133 -3.39 -5.44 13.08
CA SER A 133 -3.69 -6.07 14.36
C SER A 133 -3.50 -5.04 15.48
N VAL A 134 -4.60 -4.52 16.02
CA VAL A 134 -4.64 -3.29 16.84
C VAL A 134 -5.60 -3.40 18.02
N LYS A 135 -5.43 -2.50 18.98
CA LYS A 135 -6.35 -2.24 20.09
C LYS A 135 -7.13 -0.95 19.83
N LEU A 136 -8.19 -0.68 20.59
CA LEU A 136 -9.08 0.48 20.40
C LEU A 136 -8.34 1.82 20.31
N GLN A 137 -7.31 2.04 21.14
CA GLN A 137 -6.62 3.32 21.19
C GLN A 137 -5.44 3.41 20.21
N ASP A 138 -5.13 2.35 19.47
CA ASP A 138 -4.07 2.38 18.51
C ASP A 138 -4.47 3.17 17.25
N TYR A 139 -3.49 3.84 16.68
CA TYR A 139 -3.60 4.54 15.41
C TYR A 139 -2.78 3.83 14.35
N VAL A 140 -3.29 3.78 13.13
CA VAL A 140 -2.62 3.16 11.98
C VAL A 140 -2.42 4.19 10.88
N TYR A 141 -1.25 4.16 10.24
CA TYR A 141 -0.97 4.97 9.07
C TYR A 141 -1.49 4.27 7.81
N TRP A 142 -2.24 5.02 7.02
CA TRP A 142 -2.88 4.56 5.80
C TRP A 142 -2.57 5.47 4.61
N SER A 143 -2.59 4.89 3.43
CA SER A 143 -2.58 5.61 2.17
C SER A 143 -3.49 4.90 1.18
N SER A 144 -4.11 5.63 0.26
CA SER A 144 -5.03 5.03 -0.69
C SER A 144 -4.30 4.47 -1.91
N PRO A 145 -4.48 3.18 -2.24
CA PRO A 145 -3.99 2.57 -3.48
C PRO A 145 -4.94 2.78 -4.68
N VAL A 146 -6.04 3.49 -4.46
CA VAL A 146 -7.05 3.77 -5.47
C VAL A 146 -7.39 5.26 -5.50
N SER A 147 -7.83 5.75 -6.64
CA SER A 147 -8.20 7.15 -6.83
C SER A 147 -9.50 7.50 -6.11
N GLY A 148 -9.57 8.73 -5.54
CA GLY A 148 -10.82 9.30 -5.03
C GLY A 148 -11.39 8.64 -3.78
N PHE A 149 -10.61 7.87 -3.03
CA PHE A 149 -11.09 7.15 -1.84
C PHE A 149 -11.36 8.12 -0.67
N ASP A 150 -12.49 7.92 0.03
CA ASP A 150 -12.84 8.69 1.21
C ASP A 150 -12.18 8.09 2.47
N VAL A 151 -11.41 8.90 3.20
CA VAL A 151 -10.72 8.49 4.43
C VAL A 151 -11.66 7.90 5.48
N ASN A 152 -12.89 8.37 5.56
CA ASN A 152 -13.88 7.85 6.51
C ASN A 152 -14.31 6.41 6.18
N SER A 153 -14.14 6.00 4.94
CA SER A 153 -14.44 4.64 4.49
C SER A 153 -13.41 3.59 4.92
N ILE A 154 -12.22 4.01 5.39
CA ILE A 154 -11.21 3.09 5.97
C ILE A 154 -11.80 2.38 7.19
N SER A 155 -12.52 3.14 8.05
CA SER A 155 -13.15 2.64 9.27
C SER A 155 -14.45 3.38 9.53
N PRO A 156 -15.58 2.93 8.97
CA PRO A 156 -16.88 3.56 9.23
C PRO A 156 -17.31 3.56 10.70
N ALA A 157 -16.73 2.67 11.51
CA ALA A 157 -16.97 2.62 12.95
C ALA A 157 -16.08 3.57 13.76
N THR A 158 -15.12 4.24 13.15
CA THR A 158 -14.30 5.25 13.81
C THR A 158 -14.92 6.64 13.60
N PRO A 159 -15.17 7.43 14.65
CA PRO A 159 -15.65 8.80 14.47
C PRO A 159 -14.69 9.66 13.65
N ALA A 160 -15.23 10.52 12.79
CA ALA A 160 -14.45 11.32 11.84
C ALA A 160 -13.36 12.19 12.50
N TYR A 161 -13.57 12.64 13.73
CA TYR A 161 -12.58 13.43 14.47
C TYR A 161 -11.36 12.63 14.96
N TYR A 162 -11.28 11.33 14.68
CA TYR A 162 -10.10 10.48 14.86
C TYR A 162 -9.42 10.10 13.53
N HIS A 163 -9.71 10.85 12.46
CA HIS A 163 -9.04 10.76 11.18
C HIS A 163 -8.19 12.02 11.00
N TRP A 164 -6.88 11.87 10.84
CA TRP A 164 -5.94 12.98 10.84
C TRP A 164 -5.02 12.91 9.62
N GLU A 165 -4.53 14.08 9.22
CA GLU A 165 -3.42 14.26 8.32
C GLU A 165 -2.36 15.16 8.94
N TRP A 166 -1.12 14.99 8.55
CA TRP A 166 -0.03 15.82 9.03
C TRP A 166 0.09 17.08 8.19
N ASN A 167 0.15 18.23 8.86
CA ASN A 167 0.50 19.50 8.21
C ASN A 167 1.84 19.98 8.78
N PRO A 168 2.93 19.93 7.99
CA PRO A 168 4.29 20.22 8.45
C PRO A 168 4.55 21.71 8.71
N THR A 169 3.70 22.61 8.22
CA THR A 169 3.94 24.07 8.29
C THR A 169 3.19 24.78 9.42
N ILE A 170 2.36 24.07 10.17
CA ILE A 170 1.67 24.65 11.32
C ILE A 170 2.67 24.89 12.45
N VAL A 171 2.76 26.12 12.89
CA VAL A 171 3.58 26.49 14.06
C VAL A 171 2.98 25.84 15.31
N ASN A 172 3.78 25.05 16.01
CA ASN A 172 3.40 24.43 17.26
C ASN A 172 4.06 25.18 18.42
N PRO A 173 3.30 25.89 19.26
CA PRO A 173 3.88 26.66 20.36
C PRO A 173 4.53 25.80 21.44
N ASN A 174 4.16 24.52 21.52
CA ASN A 174 4.67 23.59 22.53
C ASN A 174 5.77 22.66 21.99
N GLY A 175 5.96 22.59 20.68
CA GLY A 175 6.87 21.71 19.99
C GLY A 175 7.73 22.40 18.94
N GLY A 176 8.20 21.63 17.95
CA GLY A 176 8.78 22.14 16.72
C GLY A 176 7.68 22.68 15.78
N GLU A 177 7.86 22.43 14.50
CA GLU A 177 6.83 22.75 13.51
C GLU A 177 6.02 21.50 13.15
N GLY A 178 4.83 21.75 12.60
CA GLY A 178 3.89 20.72 12.20
C GLY A 178 2.92 20.29 13.28
N ASN A 179 1.74 19.90 12.84
CA ASN A 179 0.71 19.35 13.73
C ASN A 179 -0.28 18.47 12.96
N TRP A 180 -0.97 17.63 13.70
CA TRP A 180 -2.10 16.87 13.20
C TRP A 180 -3.31 17.77 13.01
N VAL A 181 -3.94 17.71 11.84
CA VAL A 181 -5.21 18.36 11.54
C VAL A 181 -6.22 17.31 11.12
N ASN A 182 -7.51 17.58 11.30
CA ASN A 182 -8.53 16.66 10.81
C ASN A 182 -8.36 16.42 9.31
N ALA A 183 -8.36 15.16 8.92
CA ALA A 183 -8.14 14.78 7.53
C ALA A 183 -9.23 15.34 6.61
N SER A 184 -8.83 15.77 5.43
CA SER A 184 -9.73 15.99 4.31
C SER A 184 -10.44 14.68 3.94
N THR A 185 -11.65 14.76 3.38
CA THR A 185 -12.42 13.55 3.07
C THR A 185 -11.77 12.69 1.98
N THR A 186 -11.22 13.29 0.94
CA THR A 186 -10.58 12.54 -0.14
C THR A 186 -9.09 12.33 0.13
N MET A 187 -8.66 11.08 0.12
CA MET A 187 -7.25 10.72 0.23
C MET A 187 -6.51 11.02 -1.07
N LEU A 188 -5.42 11.76 -0.96
CA LEU A 188 -4.55 12.10 -2.09
C LEU A 188 -3.48 11.02 -2.28
N GLY A 189 -3.18 10.67 -3.53
CA GLY A 189 -2.12 9.71 -3.86
C GLY A 189 -0.74 10.18 -3.35
N GLY A 190 -0.03 9.31 -2.68
CA GLY A 190 1.29 9.61 -2.09
C GLY A 190 1.25 10.31 -0.73
N LYS A 191 0.08 10.74 -0.24
CA LYS A 191 -0.10 11.32 1.10
C LYS A 191 -0.49 10.25 2.12
N GLY A 192 0.07 10.33 3.33
CA GLY A 192 -0.29 9.48 4.45
C GLY A 192 -1.38 10.11 5.33
N TYR A 193 -2.15 9.26 5.97
CA TYR A 193 -3.23 9.59 6.90
C TYR A 193 -3.11 8.70 8.13
N ILE A 194 -3.55 9.18 9.27
CA ILE A 194 -3.60 8.38 10.50
C ILE A 194 -5.04 8.25 10.98
N VAL A 195 -5.45 7.03 11.27
CA VAL A 195 -6.83 6.71 11.70
C VAL A 195 -6.77 5.81 12.92
N ARG A 196 -7.56 6.15 13.94
CA ARG A 196 -7.70 5.32 15.14
C ARG A 196 -8.46 4.02 14.80
N ALA A 197 -8.16 2.95 15.53
CA ALA A 197 -8.87 1.69 15.44
C ALA A 197 -10.39 1.85 15.61
N PRO A 198 -11.21 0.94 15.02
CA PRO A 198 -12.66 1.02 15.06
C PRO A 198 -13.24 1.01 16.49
N ASN A 199 -14.32 1.74 16.72
CA ASN A 199 -15.08 1.61 17.96
C ASN A 199 -15.56 0.16 18.15
N GLY A 200 -15.59 -0.28 19.39
CA GLY A 200 -15.92 -1.66 19.74
C GLY A 200 -14.73 -2.60 19.85
N PHE A 201 -13.53 -2.15 19.45
CA PHE A 201 -12.30 -2.93 19.68
C PHE A 201 -11.91 -2.91 21.16
N SER A 202 -11.19 -3.94 21.60
CA SER A 202 -10.69 -4.09 22.96
C SER A 202 -9.55 -3.08 23.24
N ASN A 203 -9.50 -2.56 24.47
CA ASN A 203 -8.34 -1.80 24.96
C ASN A 203 -7.15 -2.68 25.38
N SER A 204 -7.37 -3.96 25.59
CA SER A 204 -6.37 -4.86 26.19
C SER A 204 -5.88 -5.96 25.26
N ALA A 205 -6.64 -6.31 24.23
CA ALA A 205 -6.32 -7.39 23.30
C ALA A 205 -6.35 -6.89 21.86
N ASN A 206 -5.38 -7.33 21.05
CA ASN A 206 -5.33 -7.03 19.64
C ASN A 206 -6.50 -7.70 18.90
N GLN A 207 -7.05 -6.99 17.94
CA GLN A 207 -8.08 -7.47 17.03
C GLN A 207 -7.72 -7.08 15.60
N ASN A 208 -8.08 -7.91 14.64
CA ASN A 208 -7.81 -7.64 13.24
C ASN A 208 -8.80 -6.60 12.69
N TRP A 209 -8.25 -5.49 12.24
CA TRP A 209 -8.96 -4.47 11.49
C TRP A 209 -8.66 -4.64 10.01
N THR A 210 -9.65 -5.01 9.23
CA THR A 210 -9.53 -5.07 7.77
C THR A 210 -9.98 -3.75 7.16
N ALA A 211 -9.03 -2.98 6.67
CA ALA A 211 -9.30 -1.82 5.83
C ALA A 211 -9.48 -2.28 4.39
N THR A 212 -10.56 -1.82 3.74
CA THR A 212 -10.87 -2.15 2.35
C THR A 212 -10.97 -0.87 1.53
N PHE A 213 -10.04 -0.69 0.61
CA PHE A 213 -10.03 0.41 -0.33
C PHE A 213 -10.77 -0.02 -1.59
N ASN A 214 -11.98 0.44 -1.77
CA ASN A 214 -12.86 0.09 -2.88
C ASN A 214 -13.39 1.34 -3.59
N ASN A 215 -14.19 1.14 -4.65
CA ASN A 215 -14.84 2.22 -5.40
C ASN A 215 -13.88 3.24 -6.05
N GLY A 216 -12.65 2.83 -6.33
CA GLY A 216 -11.66 3.63 -7.03
C GLY A 216 -10.87 2.81 -8.03
N VAL A 217 -10.39 3.48 -9.07
CA VAL A 217 -9.49 2.90 -10.07
C VAL A 217 -8.12 2.71 -9.43
N PRO A 218 -7.40 1.60 -9.67
CA PRO A 218 -6.06 1.41 -9.13
C PRO A 218 -5.13 2.53 -9.58
N ASN A 219 -4.40 3.09 -8.63
CA ASN A 219 -3.44 4.14 -8.91
C ASN A 219 -2.26 3.59 -9.71
N ASN A 220 -1.82 4.37 -10.70
CA ASN A 220 -0.66 4.11 -11.54
C ASN A 220 0.06 5.41 -11.89
N GLY A 221 1.30 5.30 -12.39
CA GLY A 221 2.11 6.45 -12.79
C GLY A 221 2.86 7.10 -11.63
N VAL A 222 3.49 8.23 -11.92
CA VAL A 222 4.34 8.94 -10.96
C VAL A 222 3.51 9.83 -10.05
N TYR A 223 3.69 9.71 -8.75
CA TYR A 223 3.12 10.59 -7.74
C TYR A 223 4.20 11.48 -7.13
N THR A 224 3.94 12.78 -7.11
CA THR A 224 4.86 13.80 -6.58
C THR A 224 4.20 14.61 -5.46
N PRO A 225 3.90 13.99 -4.30
CA PRO A 225 3.34 14.74 -3.18
C PRO A 225 4.35 15.81 -2.75
N THR A 226 3.83 17.02 -2.47
CA THR A 226 4.66 18.10 -1.96
C THR A 226 5.13 17.75 -0.55
N ILE A 227 6.44 17.84 -0.32
CA ILE A 227 7.03 17.84 1.00
C ILE A 227 7.34 19.29 1.40
N GLU A 228 7.04 19.63 2.63
CA GLU A 228 7.16 20.97 3.16
C GLU A 228 7.99 20.97 4.44
N ARG A 229 8.45 22.13 4.80
CA ARG A 229 9.24 22.36 6.01
C ARG A 229 8.75 23.62 6.68
N GLY A 230 8.60 23.56 8.00
CA GLY A 230 8.29 24.71 8.82
C GLY A 230 9.49 25.66 9.01
N THR A 231 9.28 26.70 9.78
CA THR A 231 10.31 27.71 10.06
C THR A 231 11.10 27.43 11.33
N ASN A 232 10.66 26.47 12.13
CA ASN A 232 11.22 26.04 13.41
C ASN A 232 11.63 27.22 14.32
N LEU A 233 10.68 28.12 14.60
CA LEU A 233 10.89 29.31 15.43
C LEU A 233 11.28 28.97 16.87
N ASN A 234 11.03 27.75 17.33
CA ASN A 234 11.29 27.29 18.69
C ASN A 234 12.62 26.54 18.86
N ALA A 235 13.45 26.45 17.80
CA ALA A 235 14.75 25.77 17.87
C ALA A 235 15.65 26.38 18.97
N GLY A 236 16.29 25.50 19.75
CA GLY A 236 17.15 25.93 20.88
C GLY A 236 16.41 26.28 22.15
N THR A 237 15.08 26.07 22.22
CA THR A 237 14.30 26.22 23.44
C THR A 237 13.84 24.86 23.98
N ALA A 238 13.63 24.74 25.29
CA ALA A 238 13.11 23.52 25.87
C ALA A 238 11.59 23.38 25.63
N GLY A 239 11.15 22.17 25.28
CA GLY A 239 9.73 21.80 25.22
C GLY A 239 9.11 21.61 26.60
N PRO A 240 7.78 21.33 26.69
CA PRO A 240 7.08 21.13 27.97
C PRO A 240 7.67 19.99 28.81
N ASN A 241 8.27 18.99 28.20
CA ASN A 241 8.95 17.87 28.85
C ASN A 241 10.43 18.14 29.20
N GLY A 242 10.93 19.37 28.95
CA GLY A 242 12.30 19.78 29.21
C GLY A 242 13.31 19.34 28.13
N VAL A 243 12.88 18.66 27.07
CA VAL A 243 13.76 18.25 25.96
C VAL A 243 13.97 19.46 25.02
N MET A 244 15.23 19.68 24.60
CA MET A 244 15.58 20.78 23.69
C MET A 244 15.06 20.51 22.29
N ARG A 245 14.38 21.47 21.70
CA ARG A 245 13.92 21.46 20.31
C ARG A 245 15.10 21.68 19.36
N LEU A 246 15.19 20.86 18.35
CA LEU A 246 16.26 20.91 17.34
C LEU A 246 15.78 21.58 16.06
N ALA A 247 16.72 22.10 15.26
CA ALA A 247 16.39 22.68 13.97
C ALA A 247 15.84 21.68 12.95
N THR A 248 15.95 20.38 13.22
CA THR A 248 15.41 19.30 12.39
C THR A 248 14.01 18.84 12.78
N ASP A 249 13.44 19.38 13.86
CA ASP A 249 12.11 18.95 14.34
C ASP A 249 10.97 19.44 13.44
N ASP A 250 11.22 20.34 12.51
CA ASP A 250 10.29 20.89 11.52
C ASP A 250 10.28 20.15 10.18
N ASN A 251 11.00 19.05 10.07
CA ASN A 251 11.23 18.35 8.79
C ASN A 251 10.30 17.17 8.54
N TRP A 252 9.38 16.87 9.45
CA TRP A 252 8.51 15.71 9.35
C TRP A 252 7.43 15.86 8.29
N ASN A 253 7.34 14.87 7.43
CA ASN A 253 6.26 14.73 6.45
C ASN A 253 5.70 13.31 6.50
N LEU A 254 4.38 13.17 6.37
CA LEU A 254 3.72 11.88 6.32
C LEU A 254 3.38 11.53 4.88
N LEU A 255 4.17 10.64 4.29
CA LEU A 255 3.96 10.11 2.95
C LEU A 255 3.30 8.74 3.02
N GLY A 256 2.68 8.33 1.91
CA GLY A 256 2.05 7.04 1.76
C GLY A 256 2.37 6.38 0.43
N ASN A 257 2.42 5.07 0.41
CA ASN A 257 2.50 4.31 -0.83
C ASN A 257 1.18 4.45 -1.61
N PRO A 258 1.17 5.04 -2.82
CA PRO A 258 -0.05 5.24 -3.58
C PRO A 258 -0.50 4.01 -4.37
N TYR A 259 0.27 2.93 -4.42
CA TYR A 259 0.03 1.81 -5.32
C TYR A 259 -0.62 0.62 -4.61
N PRO A 260 -1.41 -0.22 -5.32
CA PRO A 260 -1.96 -1.46 -4.79
C PRO A 260 -0.90 -2.59 -4.74
N SER A 261 0.32 -2.25 -4.38
CA SER A 261 1.49 -3.12 -4.25
C SER A 261 2.44 -2.60 -3.20
N SER A 262 3.44 -3.38 -2.81
CA SER A 262 4.60 -2.86 -2.07
C SER A 262 5.51 -2.03 -2.98
N ILE A 263 6.34 -1.16 -2.37
CA ILE A 263 7.39 -0.41 -3.05
C ILE A 263 8.75 -0.72 -2.44
N SER A 264 9.80 -0.61 -3.24
CA SER A 264 11.17 -0.76 -2.74
C SER A 264 11.62 0.49 -2.00
N ILE A 265 11.91 0.35 -0.71
CA ILE A 265 12.45 1.42 0.13
C ILE A 265 13.77 1.95 -0.42
N ASN A 266 14.66 1.05 -0.86
CA ASN A 266 15.96 1.43 -1.40
C ASN A 266 15.82 2.25 -2.68
N SER A 267 14.95 1.83 -3.59
CA SER A 267 14.67 2.59 -4.82
C SER A 267 14.02 3.93 -4.52
N PHE A 268 13.07 3.97 -3.56
CA PHE A 268 12.43 5.21 -3.13
C PHE A 268 13.46 6.20 -2.57
N LEU A 269 14.32 5.80 -1.63
CA LEU A 269 15.34 6.67 -1.06
C LEU A 269 16.38 7.11 -2.09
N ALA A 270 16.82 6.22 -2.99
CA ALA A 270 17.75 6.57 -4.06
C ALA A 270 17.18 7.60 -5.05
N SER A 271 15.87 7.56 -5.30
CA SER A 271 15.17 8.50 -6.18
C SER A 271 14.83 9.84 -5.51
N ASN A 272 14.98 9.93 -4.19
CA ASN A 272 14.61 11.11 -3.39
C ASN A 272 15.77 11.58 -2.49
N PRO A 273 16.91 12.02 -3.07
CA PRO A 273 18.13 12.37 -2.32
C PRO A 273 17.98 13.64 -1.44
N GLN A 274 16.88 14.37 -1.56
CA GLN A 274 16.51 15.50 -0.70
C GLN A 274 16.00 15.08 0.69
N LEU A 275 15.69 13.79 0.87
CA LEU A 275 15.32 13.23 2.18
C LEU A 275 16.58 12.95 3.02
N ASP A 276 16.40 12.78 4.33
CA ASP A 276 17.51 12.49 5.28
C ASP A 276 18.11 11.07 5.12
N GLY A 277 17.63 10.29 4.13
CA GLY A 277 18.09 8.92 3.86
C GLY A 277 17.42 7.87 4.71
N PHE A 278 16.38 8.24 5.44
CA PHE A 278 15.59 7.31 6.26
C PHE A 278 14.09 7.46 5.98
N ILE A 279 13.38 6.34 6.10
CA ILE A 279 11.94 6.34 6.35
C ILE A 279 11.66 5.77 7.73
N ARG A 280 10.55 6.21 8.32
CA ARG A 280 10.16 5.80 9.67
C ARG A 280 8.77 5.18 9.61
N LEU A 281 8.68 3.94 10.11
CA LEU A 281 7.43 3.17 10.15
C LEU A 281 6.94 3.07 11.59
N TRP A 282 5.66 3.30 11.78
CA TRP A 282 4.99 3.18 13.07
C TRP A 282 4.64 1.73 13.40
N THR A 283 4.92 1.27 14.62
CA THR A 283 4.82 -0.15 15.01
C THR A 283 3.69 -0.49 15.98
N HIS A 284 3.05 0.46 16.61
CA HIS A 284 2.06 0.26 17.70
C HIS A 284 2.60 -0.57 18.90
N GLY A 285 3.90 -0.57 19.14
CA GLY A 285 4.52 -1.42 20.16
C GLY A 285 4.13 -1.04 21.59
N THR A 286 3.89 0.26 21.83
CA THR A 286 3.55 0.82 23.13
C THR A 286 2.14 1.38 23.13
N LEU A 287 1.35 1.06 24.16
CA LEU A 287 0.05 1.72 24.35
C LEU A 287 0.26 3.18 24.76
N PRO A 288 -0.47 4.13 24.18
CA PRO A 288 -0.45 5.50 24.64
C PRO A 288 -0.81 5.58 26.13
N SER A 289 -0.03 6.31 26.90
CA SER A 289 -0.19 6.46 28.35
C SER A 289 0.11 7.87 28.81
N THR A 290 -0.62 8.32 29.82
CA THR A 290 -0.36 9.59 30.53
C THR A 290 0.93 9.56 31.36
N ALA A 291 1.49 8.37 31.62
CA ALA A 291 2.76 8.21 32.31
C ALA A 291 3.98 8.36 31.38
N ILE A 292 3.78 8.37 30.06
CA ILE A 292 4.83 8.55 29.08
C ILE A 292 4.89 10.03 28.74
N LEU A 293 6.08 10.64 28.89
CA LEU A 293 6.34 12.00 28.46
C LEU A 293 6.26 12.07 26.92
N ASP A 294 5.77 13.20 26.42
CA ASP A 294 5.75 13.45 24.98
C ASP A 294 7.15 13.33 24.38
N PRO A 295 7.39 12.42 23.42
CA PRO A 295 8.69 12.25 22.83
C PRO A 295 9.05 13.34 21.80
N PHE A 296 8.05 14.15 21.36
CA PHE A 296 8.21 15.12 20.27
C PHE A 296 7.84 16.56 20.70
N TYR A 297 7.81 16.84 22.00
CA TYR A 297 7.55 18.18 22.56
C TYR A 297 6.10 18.68 22.46
N ASP A 298 5.21 17.92 21.84
CA ASP A 298 3.80 18.23 21.80
C ASP A 298 3.15 17.92 23.14
N ASN A 299 2.21 18.73 23.56
CA ASN A 299 1.58 18.57 24.85
C ASN A 299 0.35 17.64 24.75
N PHE A 300 0.54 16.42 24.32
CA PHE A 300 -0.51 15.40 24.30
C PHE A 300 -0.69 14.78 25.69
N VAL A 301 -1.94 14.51 26.05
CA VAL A 301 -2.28 13.92 27.36
C VAL A 301 -1.82 12.46 27.46
N SER A 302 -1.86 11.74 26.36
CA SER A 302 -1.44 10.34 26.29
C SER A 302 -0.43 10.16 25.17
N ASN A 303 0.73 9.64 25.49
CA ASN A 303 1.87 9.54 24.60
C ASN A 303 2.36 8.11 24.43
N TYR A 304 3.13 7.90 23.38
CA TYR A 304 3.89 6.69 23.07
C TYR A 304 5.38 7.00 23.11
N THR A 305 6.24 6.00 22.96
CA THR A 305 7.70 6.19 22.98
C THR A 305 8.25 6.45 21.57
N ALA A 306 9.36 7.20 21.47
CA ALA A 306 10.09 7.36 20.21
C ALA A 306 10.56 6.01 19.61
N GLY A 307 10.74 4.99 20.47
CA GLY A 307 11.10 3.63 20.07
C GLY A 307 9.99 2.87 19.32
N ASP A 308 8.77 3.41 19.25
CA ASP A 308 7.68 2.84 18.44
C ASP A 308 7.85 3.10 16.94
N TYR A 309 8.83 3.90 16.54
CA TYR A 309 9.23 4.02 15.14
C TYR A 309 10.40 3.10 14.79
N ILE A 310 10.27 2.39 13.68
CA ILE A 310 11.38 1.70 13.02
C ILE A 310 11.95 2.66 11.99
N ALA A 311 13.23 2.99 12.08
CA ALA A 311 13.94 3.73 11.04
C ALA A 311 14.59 2.75 10.06
N LEU A 312 14.32 2.94 8.78
CA LEU A 312 14.81 2.11 7.68
C LEU A 312 15.61 2.96 6.71
N ASN A 313 16.73 2.43 6.24
CA ASN A 313 17.53 3.01 5.16
C ASN A 313 18.09 1.92 4.23
N GLY A 314 18.92 2.30 3.26
CA GLY A 314 19.50 1.36 2.30
C GLY A 314 20.45 0.30 2.90
N SER A 315 20.85 0.44 4.15
CA SER A 315 21.79 -0.48 4.82
C SER A 315 21.13 -1.36 5.90
N GLY A 316 19.88 -1.08 6.27
CA GLY A 316 19.17 -1.87 7.28
C GLY A 316 18.07 -1.10 8.01
N ALA A 317 17.59 -1.73 9.09
CA ALA A 317 16.52 -1.23 9.95
C ALA A 317 16.93 -1.22 11.41
N THR A 318 16.43 -0.24 12.18
CA THR A 318 16.43 -0.32 13.64
C THR A 318 15.21 -1.13 14.10
N SER A 319 15.38 -1.97 15.11
CA SER A 319 14.25 -2.65 15.75
C SER A 319 13.57 -1.71 16.74
N GLY A 320 12.24 -1.57 16.64
CA GLY A 320 11.41 -0.91 17.64
C GLY A 320 10.64 -1.93 18.49
N PRO A 321 10.09 -1.53 19.66
CA PRO A 321 9.21 -2.40 20.45
C PRO A 321 8.00 -2.83 19.61
N GLY A 322 7.76 -4.13 19.52
CA GLY A 322 6.64 -4.68 18.75
C GLY A 322 6.86 -4.81 17.24
N ALA A 323 8.07 -4.53 16.76
CA ALA A 323 8.40 -4.86 15.37
C ALA A 323 8.26 -6.39 15.17
N PRO A 324 7.40 -6.87 14.26
CA PRO A 324 7.54 -8.24 13.79
C PRO A 324 8.95 -8.35 13.21
N GLY A 325 9.65 -9.41 13.52
CA GLY A 325 11.04 -9.60 13.11
C GLY A 325 11.20 -9.30 11.61
N VAL A 326 12.04 -8.30 11.31
CA VAL A 326 12.43 -7.93 9.95
C VAL A 326 13.62 -8.80 9.56
#